data_d4e450d30716785e889ea49c16e12181
#
_entry.id   d4e450d30716785e889ea49c16e12181
#
_cell.length_a   1.000
_cell.length_b   1.000
_cell.length_c   1.000
_cell.angle_alpha   90.00
_cell.angle_beta   90.00
_cell.angle_gamma   90.00
#
_symmetry.space_group_name_H-M   'P 1'
#
loop_
_entity.id
_entity.type
_entity.pdbx_description
1 polymer ?
#
loop_
_entity_poly.entity_id
_entity_poly.type
_entity_poly.pdbx_seq_one_letter_code
_entity_poly.pdbx_strand_id
1 'polypeptide(L)'
;MTCPDCKTRCQGFGTHRNGLRRFRCAECRRTFTEPHRLTLDKMYLSQEKALLALQLLIEGNSIRSTMRISGVDGNTIMKMLVLSGERCEKLMGRLIVNVPVKDVQCDEIWGYVAKKEGHKLPMEANDDSIGDAYCFVAIERYSKLVLNFALGRRSQATTDAFIEGLRHATSRQRFQISTDGFQPYVSAITTTLSDRCDFAQLIKVYTQDPEGQRRYSPPDITHAEKVPVMGKPDPAKICTSHVERQNLTIRMQMRRLTRLTNAFSKKWENLWAAYCLHFAYYNFCRIHQTLLVTPAMESNLTDHVWTIAELLR
;
A
#
# COMPACT_ATOMS: atom_id res chain seq x y z
N MET A 1 2.32 39.89 -15.46
CA MET A 1 3.23 38.77 -15.33
C MET A 1 4.61 39.17 -15.82
N THR A 2 5.69 38.78 -15.14
CA THR A 2 7.08 39.07 -15.48
C THR A 2 7.78 37.83 -16.01
N CYS A 3 8.68 38.02 -16.97
CA CYS A 3 9.49 36.94 -17.54
C CYS A 3 10.38 36.31 -16.46
N PRO A 4 10.43 34.97 -16.33
CA PRO A 4 11.31 34.30 -15.36
C PRO A 4 12.80 34.61 -15.59
N ASP A 5 13.20 34.81 -16.86
CA ASP A 5 14.58 35.02 -17.27
C ASP A 5 14.97 36.50 -17.29
N CYS A 6 14.25 37.32 -18.11
CA CYS A 6 14.58 38.72 -18.33
C CYS A 6 14.01 39.68 -17.28
N LYS A 7 13.10 39.21 -16.40
CA LYS A 7 12.39 40.03 -15.39
C LYS A 7 11.52 41.16 -15.96
N THR A 8 11.33 41.21 -17.25
CA THR A 8 10.50 42.22 -17.94
C THR A 8 9.04 41.83 -17.96
N ARG A 9 8.16 42.83 -18.11
CA ARG A 9 6.70 42.64 -18.20
C ARG A 9 6.34 41.90 -19.50
N CYS A 10 5.56 40.82 -19.39
CA CYS A 10 5.14 39.99 -20.51
C CYS A 10 3.71 40.29 -20.96
N GLN A 11 3.43 40.06 -22.24
CA GLN A 11 2.10 40.20 -22.82
C GLN A 11 1.35 38.86 -22.73
N GLY A 12 0.02 38.93 -22.66
CA GLY A 12 -0.85 37.77 -22.80
C GLY A 12 -0.70 37.13 -24.19
N PHE A 13 -0.57 35.79 -24.22
CA PHE A 13 -0.36 35.03 -25.46
C PHE A 13 -1.34 33.84 -25.54
N GLY A 14 -2.63 34.13 -25.31
CA GLY A 14 -3.70 33.15 -25.37
C GLY A 14 -3.76 32.22 -24.15
N THR A 15 -4.38 31.06 -24.35
CA THR A 15 -4.59 30.04 -23.30
C THR A 15 -3.97 28.71 -23.73
N HIS A 16 -3.35 28.01 -22.82
CA HIS A 16 -2.86 26.66 -23.05
C HIS A 16 -4.05 25.66 -23.02
N ARG A 17 -3.92 24.50 -23.69
CA ARG A 17 -4.96 23.45 -23.74
C ARG A 17 -5.47 22.94 -22.35
N ASN A 18 -4.73 23.22 -21.30
CA ASN A 18 -5.12 22.91 -19.91
C ASN A 18 -5.85 24.06 -19.19
N GLY A 19 -6.24 25.12 -19.94
CA GLY A 19 -6.98 26.27 -19.39
C GLY A 19 -6.11 27.38 -18.79
N LEU A 20 -4.79 27.18 -18.64
CA LEU A 20 -3.90 28.18 -18.06
C LEU A 20 -3.59 29.30 -19.05
N ARG A 21 -3.54 30.54 -18.55
CA ARG A 21 -3.15 31.71 -19.36
C ARG A 21 -1.68 31.61 -19.76
N ARG A 22 -1.39 31.86 -21.03
CA ARG A 22 -0.03 31.93 -21.57
C ARG A 22 0.45 33.36 -21.67
N PHE A 23 1.74 33.54 -21.52
CA PHE A 23 2.43 34.81 -21.63
C PHE A 23 3.65 34.66 -22.56
N ARG A 24 3.99 35.72 -23.26
CA ARG A 24 5.17 35.79 -24.11
C ARG A 24 6.01 37.00 -23.71
N CYS A 25 7.30 36.79 -23.53
CA CYS A 25 8.25 37.89 -23.32
C CYS A 25 8.54 38.62 -24.63
N ALA A 26 8.49 39.94 -24.61
CA ALA A 26 8.80 40.76 -25.79
C ALA A 26 10.30 40.72 -26.12
N GLU A 27 11.17 40.59 -25.13
CA GLU A 27 12.63 40.59 -25.31
C GLU A 27 13.17 39.20 -25.74
N CYS A 28 13.05 38.18 -24.90
CA CYS A 28 13.60 36.86 -25.18
C CYS A 28 12.66 35.94 -25.96
N ARG A 29 11.45 36.38 -26.26
CA ARG A 29 10.40 35.66 -26.99
C ARG A 29 9.96 34.32 -26.32
N ARG A 30 10.46 34.03 -25.12
CA ARG A 30 10.06 32.84 -24.36
C ARG A 30 8.57 32.90 -24.07
N THR A 31 7.89 31.76 -24.25
CA THR A 31 6.50 31.58 -23.86
C THR A 31 6.44 30.69 -22.60
N PHE A 32 5.59 31.07 -21.66
CA PHE A 32 5.35 30.32 -20.41
C PHE A 32 3.90 30.49 -19.99
N THR A 33 3.43 29.62 -19.08
CA THR A 33 2.09 29.75 -18.49
C THR A 33 2.15 30.52 -17.19
N GLU A 34 1.00 30.97 -16.70
CA GLU A 34 0.89 31.50 -15.34
C GLU A 34 1.34 30.46 -14.32
N PRO A 35 1.88 30.90 -13.16
CA PRO A 35 2.19 29.98 -12.07
C PRO A 35 0.92 29.25 -11.63
N HIS A 36 1.01 27.96 -11.53
CA HIS A 36 -0.08 27.12 -11.04
C HIS A 36 0.49 26.09 -10.07
N ARG A 37 -0.32 25.71 -9.08
CA ARG A 37 0.04 24.61 -8.21
C ARG A 37 -0.03 23.32 -9.01
N LEU A 38 1.11 22.69 -9.19
CA LEU A 38 1.18 21.36 -9.79
C LEU A 38 0.69 20.35 -8.75
N THR A 39 -0.32 19.59 -9.07
CA THR A 39 -0.94 18.64 -8.13
C THR A 39 0.01 17.51 -7.78
N LEU A 40 0.75 17.04 -8.76
CA LEU A 40 1.73 15.99 -8.63
C LEU A 40 2.91 16.31 -9.55
N ASP A 41 4.04 16.72 -8.96
CA ASP A 41 5.24 17.08 -9.69
C ASP A 41 4.95 18.00 -10.89
N LYS A 42 5.49 17.80 -12.04
CA LYS A 42 5.28 18.67 -13.24
C LYS A 42 4.06 18.28 -14.10
N MET A 43 3.04 17.64 -13.53
CA MET A 43 1.87 17.20 -14.30
C MET A 43 0.93 18.36 -14.64
N TYR A 44 0.60 18.53 -15.92
CA TYR A 44 -0.36 19.53 -16.43
C TYR A 44 -1.83 19.06 -16.31
N LEU A 45 -2.16 18.32 -15.27
CA LEU A 45 -3.51 17.84 -14.98
C LEU A 45 -4.15 18.74 -13.91
N SER A 46 -5.44 19.06 -14.07
CA SER A 46 -6.14 19.80 -13.01
C SER A 46 -6.22 18.96 -11.74
N GLN A 47 -6.16 19.63 -10.59
CA GLN A 47 -6.22 18.97 -9.28
C GLN A 47 -7.49 18.12 -9.13
N GLU A 48 -8.64 18.62 -9.59
CA GLU A 48 -9.92 17.91 -9.53
C GLU A 48 -9.86 16.58 -10.28
N LYS A 49 -9.37 16.58 -11.53
CA LYS A 49 -9.23 15.34 -12.31
C LYS A 49 -8.23 14.37 -11.73
N ALA A 50 -7.13 14.88 -11.16
CA ALA A 50 -6.13 14.06 -10.50
C ALA A 50 -6.73 13.36 -9.25
N LEU A 51 -7.40 14.12 -8.38
CA LEU A 51 -8.03 13.59 -7.19
C LEU A 51 -9.15 12.60 -7.52
N LEU A 52 -9.99 12.91 -8.52
CA LEU A 52 -11.04 12.00 -8.98
C LEU A 52 -10.44 10.67 -9.49
N ALA A 53 -9.38 10.73 -10.30
CA ALA A 53 -8.74 9.50 -10.80
C ALA A 53 -8.12 8.67 -9.69
N LEU A 54 -7.47 9.29 -8.69
CA LEU A 54 -6.92 8.58 -7.54
C LEU A 54 -8.02 8.01 -6.65
N GLN A 55 -9.10 8.75 -6.41
CA GLN A 55 -10.27 8.25 -5.66
C GLN A 55 -10.85 7.00 -6.33
N LEU A 56 -11.02 7.02 -7.64
CA LEU A 56 -11.52 5.87 -8.39
C LEU A 56 -10.58 4.64 -8.26
N LEU A 57 -9.26 4.84 -8.27
CA LEU A 57 -8.32 3.74 -8.07
C LEU A 57 -8.40 3.15 -6.67
N ILE A 58 -8.53 3.99 -5.65
CA ILE A 58 -8.65 3.59 -4.24
C ILE A 58 -9.96 2.82 -4.00
N GLU A 59 -11.03 3.20 -4.69
CA GLU A 59 -12.33 2.51 -4.64
C GLU A 59 -12.37 1.23 -5.52
N GLY A 60 -11.22 0.73 -5.95
CA GLY A 60 -11.12 -0.55 -6.66
C GLY A 60 -11.50 -0.50 -8.14
N ASN A 61 -11.56 0.67 -8.74
CA ASN A 61 -11.80 0.80 -10.18
C ASN A 61 -10.58 0.37 -10.99
N SER A 62 -10.84 -0.25 -12.15
CA SER A 62 -9.77 -0.57 -13.09
C SER A 62 -9.22 0.69 -13.76
N ILE A 63 -7.97 0.64 -14.27
CA ILE A 63 -7.41 1.75 -15.06
C ILE A 63 -8.34 2.15 -16.20
N ARG A 64 -8.91 1.18 -16.94
CA ARG A 64 -9.84 1.46 -18.05
C ARG A 64 -11.13 2.14 -17.60
N SER A 65 -11.67 1.74 -16.45
CA SER A 65 -12.85 2.38 -15.84
C SER A 65 -12.51 3.81 -15.41
N THR A 66 -11.39 3.98 -14.73
CA THR A 66 -10.89 5.30 -14.32
C THR A 66 -10.70 6.24 -15.51
N MET A 67 -10.13 5.76 -16.61
CA MET A 67 -10.00 6.54 -17.86
C MET A 67 -11.36 7.04 -18.37
N ARG A 68 -12.34 6.14 -18.45
CA ARG A 68 -13.67 6.51 -18.99
C ARG A 68 -14.41 7.51 -18.11
N ILE A 69 -14.27 7.41 -16.80
CA ILE A 69 -14.99 8.27 -15.84
C ILE A 69 -14.30 9.63 -15.70
N SER A 70 -12.97 9.63 -15.53
CA SER A 70 -12.20 10.87 -15.29
C SER A 70 -11.81 11.63 -16.57
N GLY A 71 -11.86 10.95 -17.72
CA GLY A 71 -11.34 11.48 -18.98
C GLY A 71 -9.81 11.64 -19.00
N VAL A 72 -9.09 11.00 -18.09
CA VAL A 72 -7.63 11.06 -17.99
C VAL A 72 -7.02 9.87 -18.73
N ASP A 73 -5.96 10.09 -19.51
CA ASP A 73 -5.24 9.04 -20.22
C ASP A 73 -4.60 8.00 -19.27
N GLY A 74 -4.60 6.73 -19.69
CA GLY A 74 -4.14 5.62 -18.86
C GLY A 74 -2.67 5.71 -18.45
N ASN A 75 -1.78 6.20 -19.32
CA ASN A 75 -0.37 6.38 -18.96
C ASN A 75 -0.21 7.52 -17.94
N THR A 76 -1.04 8.57 -18.04
CA THR A 76 -1.11 9.63 -17.04
C THR A 76 -1.59 9.11 -15.69
N ILE A 77 -2.63 8.26 -15.67
CA ILE A 77 -3.12 7.61 -14.45
C ILE A 77 -2.03 6.73 -13.82
N MET A 78 -1.31 5.96 -14.64
CA MET A 78 -0.23 5.09 -14.16
C MET A 78 0.93 5.89 -13.57
N LYS A 79 1.36 6.97 -14.25
CA LYS A 79 2.37 7.89 -13.73
C LYS A 79 1.93 8.55 -12.43
N MET A 80 0.69 8.98 -12.36
CA MET A 80 0.08 9.53 -11.15
C MET A 80 0.11 8.55 -9.99
N LEU A 81 -0.24 7.29 -10.25
CA LEU A 81 -0.20 6.23 -9.24
C LEU A 81 1.20 6.06 -8.64
N VAL A 82 2.24 6.02 -9.49
CA VAL A 82 3.63 5.87 -9.03
C VAL A 82 4.04 7.06 -8.17
N LEU A 83 3.84 8.29 -8.65
CA LEU A 83 4.18 9.51 -7.89
C LEU A 83 3.41 9.61 -6.56
N SER A 84 2.14 9.22 -6.56
CA SER A 84 1.33 9.19 -5.33
C SER A 84 1.85 8.12 -4.36
N GLY A 85 2.20 6.94 -4.87
CA GLY A 85 2.77 5.86 -4.08
C GLY A 85 4.07 6.26 -3.38
N GLU A 86 5.00 6.87 -4.11
CA GLU A 86 6.26 7.38 -3.56
C GLU A 86 6.06 8.43 -2.45
N ARG A 87 5.08 9.32 -2.62
CA ARG A 87 4.73 10.31 -1.57
C ARG A 87 4.11 9.66 -0.34
N CYS A 88 3.19 8.73 -0.56
CA CYS A 88 2.55 7.97 0.51
C CYS A 88 3.56 7.13 1.30
N GLU A 89 4.52 6.50 0.63
CA GLU A 89 5.60 5.76 1.27
C GLU A 89 6.43 6.65 2.19
N LYS A 90 6.91 7.80 1.67
CA LYS A 90 7.68 8.78 2.45
C LYS A 90 6.88 9.34 3.63
N LEU A 91 5.59 9.60 3.42
CA LEU A 91 4.69 10.07 4.47
C LEU A 91 4.55 9.04 5.59
N MET A 92 4.23 7.79 5.24
CA MET A 92 4.08 6.71 6.23
C MET A 92 5.39 6.44 6.97
N GLY A 93 6.53 6.37 6.26
CA GLY A 93 7.84 6.18 6.88
C GLY A 93 8.26 7.30 7.83
N ARG A 94 7.69 8.51 7.69
CA ARG A 94 7.93 9.64 8.60
C ARG A 94 6.98 9.65 9.79
N LEU A 95 5.71 9.28 9.59
CA LEU A 95 4.67 9.39 10.61
C LEU A 95 4.50 8.12 11.45
N ILE A 96 4.68 6.94 10.86
CA ILE A 96 4.51 5.66 11.55
C ILE A 96 5.87 5.23 12.13
N VAL A 97 6.28 5.89 13.18
CA VAL A 97 7.56 5.67 13.87
C VAL A 97 7.34 5.68 15.37
N ASN A 98 7.94 4.72 16.08
CA ASN A 98 7.83 4.59 17.55
C ASN A 98 6.39 4.56 18.09
N VAL A 99 5.46 3.97 17.34
CA VAL A 99 4.05 3.86 17.73
C VAL A 99 3.91 2.90 18.91
N PRO A 100 3.25 3.28 20.01
CA PRO A 100 2.92 2.35 21.09
C PRO A 100 1.90 1.33 20.61
N VAL A 101 2.22 0.05 20.72
CA VAL A 101 1.38 -1.07 20.29
C VAL A 101 1.23 -2.10 21.41
N LYS A 102 0.13 -2.86 21.40
CA LYS A 102 -0.13 -3.91 22.39
C LYS A 102 -0.17 -5.31 21.78
N ASP A 103 -0.74 -5.43 20.58
CA ASP A 103 -0.95 -6.72 19.92
C ASP A 103 -0.90 -6.52 18.39
N VAL A 104 0.07 -7.13 17.76
CA VAL A 104 0.34 -7.02 16.32
C VAL A 104 0.09 -8.36 15.65
N GLN A 105 -0.57 -8.33 14.51
CA GLN A 105 -0.79 -9.51 13.69
C GLN A 105 -0.10 -9.32 12.34
N CYS A 106 0.60 -10.37 11.89
CA CYS A 106 1.30 -10.37 10.60
C CYS A 106 0.82 -11.54 9.73
N ASP A 107 0.69 -11.28 8.44
CA ASP A 107 0.30 -12.27 7.42
C ASP A 107 0.74 -11.79 6.04
N GLU A 108 0.75 -12.68 5.02
CA GLU A 108 1.07 -12.32 3.65
C GLU A 108 -0.15 -12.43 2.74
N ILE A 109 -0.32 -11.44 1.90
CA ILE A 109 -1.27 -11.49 0.79
C ILE A 109 -0.54 -11.80 -0.53
N TRP A 110 -0.93 -12.91 -1.16
CA TRP A 110 -0.41 -13.31 -2.47
C TRP A 110 -1.01 -12.50 -3.59
N GLY A 111 -0.19 -12.12 -4.53
CA GLY A 111 -0.49 -11.59 -5.84
C GLY A 111 0.57 -12.04 -6.85
N TYR A 112 0.61 -11.41 -8.02
CA TYR A 112 1.66 -11.66 -9.01
C TYR A 112 1.86 -10.46 -9.93
N VAL A 113 3.02 -10.41 -10.57
CA VAL A 113 3.39 -9.40 -11.56
C VAL A 113 3.57 -10.06 -12.92
N ALA A 114 2.88 -9.57 -13.92
CA ALA A 114 2.86 -10.04 -15.32
C ALA A 114 2.41 -11.49 -15.49
N LYS A 115 3.06 -12.44 -14.85
CA LYS A 115 2.75 -13.89 -14.88
C LYS A 115 2.81 -14.46 -13.45
N LYS A 116 2.08 -15.55 -13.21
CA LYS A 116 2.29 -16.37 -12.00
C LYS A 116 3.60 -17.13 -12.13
N GLU A 117 4.25 -17.47 -11.03
CA GLU A 117 5.52 -18.20 -11.03
C GLU A 117 5.43 -19.50 -11.83
N GLY A 118 4.40 -20.31 -11.60
CA GLY A 118 4.18 -21.56 -12.33
C GLY A 118 3.83 -21.43 -13.83
N HIS A 119 3.71 -20.20 -14.35
CA HIS A 119 3.45 -19.93 -15.77
C HIS A 119 4.64 -19.26 -16.48
N LYS A 120 5.78 -19.13 -15.82
CA LYS A 120 7.02 -18.66 -16.43
C LYS A 120 7.50 -19.68 -17.48
N LEU A 121 8.00 -19.17 -18.59
CA LEU A 121 8.70 -19.99 -19.58
C LEU A 121 10.12 -20.34 -19.07
N PRO A 122 10.75 -21.42 -19.55
CA PRO A 122 12.11 -21.77 -19.12
C PRO A 122 13.13 -20.62 -19.25
N MET A 123 13.01 -19.81 -20.31
CA MET A 123 13.85 -18.63 -20.53
C MET A 123 13.60 -17.47 -19.56
N GLU A 124 12.45 -17.48 -18.87
CA GLU A 124 12.03 -16.46 -17.89
C GLU A 124 12.27 -16.93 -16.45
N ALA A 125 12.80 -18.14 -16.22
CA ALA A 125 12.95 -18.72 -14.88
C ALA A 125 13.70 -17.80 -13.90
N ASN A 126 14.75 -17.13 -14.40
CA ASN A 126 15.59 -16.21 -13.61
C ASN A 126 15.17 -14.73 -13.75
N ASP A 127 14.01 -14.44 -14.34
CA ASP A 127 13.51 -13.07 -14.44
C ASP A 127 12.75 -12.69 -13.14
N ASP A 128 13.42 -11.94 -12.28
CA ASP A 128 12.84 -11.45 -11.02
C ASP A 128 11.85 -10.31 -11.22
N SER A 129 11.74 -9.74 -12.42
CA SER A 129 10.78 -8.67 -12.73
C SER A 129 9.35 -9.17 -12.86
N ILE A 130 9.13 -10.49 -13.00
CA ILE A 130 7.84 -11.14 -13.16
C ILE A 130 7.68 -12.29 -12.15
N GLY A 131 6.47 -12.77 -11.95
CA GLY A 131 6.17 -13.94 -11.09
C GLY A 131 5.38 -13.56 -9.84
N ASP A 132 5.32 -14.50 -8.89
CA ASP A 132 4.56 -14.35 -7.66
C ASP A 132 5.10 -13.21 -6.80
N ALA A 133 4.20 -12.45 -6.21
CA ALA A 133 4.49 -11.31 -5.36
C ALA A 133 3.67 -11.42 -4.07
N TYR A 134 4.34 -11.30 -2.94
CA TYR A 134 3.71 -11.34 -1.64
C TYR A 134 3.85 -9.98 -0.96
N CYS A 135 2.75 -9.45 -0.44
CA CYS A 135 2.79 -8.30 0.43
C CYS A 135 2.61 -8.77 1.88
N PHE A 136 3.66 -8.63 2.66
CA PHE A 136 3.66 -8.84 4.10
C PHE A 136 3.00 -7.63 4.76
N VAL A 137 2.11 -7.84 5.70
CA VAL A 137 1.34 -6.79 6.35
C VAL A 137 1.37 -6.99 7.86
N ALA A 138 1.70 -5.94 8.61
CA ALA A 138 1.59 -5.88 10.06
C ALA A 138 0.49 -4.90 10.47
N ILE A 139 -0.49 -5.37 11.23
CA ILE A 139 -1.60 -4.55 11.72
C ILE A 139 -1.66 -4.58 13.25
N GLU A 140 -1.84 -3.43 13.88
CA GLU A 140 -2.13 -3.36 15.30
C GLU A 140 -3.62 -3.70 15.55
N ARG A 141 -3.86 -4.61 16.50
CA ARG A 141 -5.18 -5.21 16.74
C ARG A 141 -6.25 -4.20 17.15
N TYR A 142 -5.94 -3.23 17.99
CA TYR A 142 -6.92 -2.32 18.58
C TYR A 142 -7.14 -1.09 17.69
N SER A 143 -6.09 -0.41 17.33
CA SER A 143 -6.16 0.78 16.48
C SER A 143 -6.41 0.46 14.99
N LYS A 144 -6.25 -0.80 14.58
CA LYS A 144 -6.31 -1.22 13.17
C LYS A 144 -5.26 -0.55 12.27
N LEU A 145 -4.27 0.12 12.85
CA LEU A 145 -3.21 0.76 12.11
C LEU A 145 -2.34 -0.29 11.38
N VAL A 146 -2.20 -0.15 10.09
CA VAL A 146 -1.17 -0.87 9.34
C VAL A 146 0.16 -0.20 9.63
N LEU A 147 0.97 -0.87 10.45
CA LEU A 147 2.24 -0.37 10.97
C LEU A 147 3.36 -0.42 9.94
N ASN A 148 3.41 -1.52 9.23
CA ASN A 148 4.42 -1.78 8.21
C ASN A 148 3.90 -2.75 7.16
N PHE A 149 4.47 -2.69 5.97
CA PHE A 149 4.26 -3.67 4.91
C PHE A 149 5.53 -3.77 4.06
N ALA A 150 5.73 -4.93 3.44
CA ALA A 150 6.83 -5.16 2.50
C ALA A 150 6.32 -5.97 1.31
N LEU A 151 6.71 -5.59 0.10
CA LEU A 151 6.38 -6.30 -1.13
C LEU A 151 7.63 -7.03 -1.63
N GLY A 152 7.55 -8.33 -1.81
CA GLY A 152 8.68 -9.15 -2.27
C GLY A 152 8.30 -10.58 -2.60
N ARG A 153 9.30 -11.44 -2.67
CA ARG A 153 9.11 -12.89 -2.74
C ARG A 153 8.81 -13.43 -1.33
N ARG A 154 8.18 -14.58 -1.24
CA ARG A 154 7.96 -15.28 0.04
C ARG A 154 9.27 -15.96 0.47
N SER A 155 10.18 -15.17 1.00
CA SER A 155 11.56 -15.54 1.33
C SER A 155 12.00 -14.99 2.69
N GLN A 156 13.06 -15.56 3.24
CA GLN A 156 13.69 -15.07 4.46
C GLN A 156 14.07 -13.59 4.34
N ALA A 157 14.74 -13.20 3.25
CA ALA A 157 15.20 -11.83 3.05
C ALA A 157 14.07 -10.79 3.08
N THR A 158 12.92 -11.10 2.45
CA THR A 158 11.74 -10.21 2.50
C THR A 158 11.16 -10.15 3.90
N THR A 159 11.14 -11.28 4.62
CA THR A 159 10.63 -11.35 5.99
C THR A 159 11.52 -10.56 6.94
N ASP A 160 12.84 -10.66 6.81
CA ASP A 160 13.80 -9.91 7.64
C ASP A 160 13.63 -8.39 7.43
N ALA A 161 13.55 -7.94 6.18
CA ALA A 161 13.32 -6.54 5.86
C ALA A 161 11.95 -6.04 6.38
N PHE A 162 10.91 -6.88 6.32
CA PHE A 162 9.59 -6.58 6.86
C PHE A 162 9.61 -6.42 8.38
N ILE A 163 10.25 -7.33 9.11
CA ILE A 163 10.32 -7.28 10.59
C ILE A 163 11.23 -6.14 11.05
N GLU A 164 12.31 -5.82 10.32
CA GLU A 164 13.12 -4.63 10.60
C GLU A 164 12.31 -3.33 10.44
N GLY A 165 11.50 -3.21 9.39
CA GLY A 165 10.56 -2.10 9.24
C GLY A 165 9.54 -2.03 10.39
N LEU A 166 9.03 -3.17 10.86
CA LEU A 166 8.13 -3.23 12.01
C LEU A 166 8.82 -2.77 13.31
N ARG A 167 10.11 -3.11 13.47
CA ARG A 167 10.92 -2.61 14.59
C ARG A 167 10.99 -1.09 14.63
N HIS A 168 11.18 -0.44 13.48
CA HIS A 168 11.19 1.02 13.36
C HIS A 168 9.81 1.65 13.61
N ALA A 169 8.75 1.00 13.14
CA ALA A 169 7.39 1.49 13.31
C ALA A 169 6.90 1.44 14.77
N THR A 170 7.39 0.48 15.58
CA THR A 170 6.91 0.24 16.94
C THR A 170 7.80 0.87 18.02
N SER A 171 7.19 1.30 19.13
CA SER A 171 7.90 1.78 20.31
C SER A 171 8.66 0.64 21.01
N ARG A 172 9.51 1.01 21.98
CA ARG A 172 10.27 0.03 22.79
C ARG A 172 9.43 -0.68 23.86
N GLN A 173 8.16 -0.35 23.99
CA GLN A 173 7.26 -1.05 24.91
C GLN A 173 7.06 -2.49 24.46
N ARG A 174 6.87 -3.39 25.46
CA ARG A 174 6.62 -4.79 25.18
C ARG A 174 5.23 -5.01 24.60
N PHE A 175 5.12 -5.82 23.56
CA PHE A 175 3.87 -6.14 22.89
C PHE A 175 3.85 -7.59 22.42
N GLN A 176 2.68 -8.10 22.06
CA GLN A 176 2.52 -9.44 21.50
C GLN A 176 2.51 -9.40 19.97
N ILE A 177 3.12 -10.41 19.33
CA ILE A 177 3.02 -10.65 17.89
C ILE A 177 2.38 -12.03 17.66
N SER A 178 1.42 -12.08 16.72
CA SER A 178 0.85 -13.32 16.21
C SER A 178 1.03 -13.42 14.71
N THR A 179 1.55 -14.55 14.21
CA THR A 179 1.69 -14.85 12.78
C THR A 179 1.04 -16.17 12.43
N ASP A 180 0.97 -16.50 11.15
CA ASP A 180 0.75 -17.89 10.72
C ASP A 180 1.99 -18.76 10.94
N GLY A 181 1.95 -20.03 10.46
CA GLY A 181 3.05 -21.00 10.59
C GLY A 181 4.21 -20.80 9.60
N PHE A 182 4.34 -19.66 8.92
CA PHE A 182 5.43 -19.42 7.99
C PHE A 182 6.78 -19.30 8.72
N GLN A 183 7.66 -20.30 8.49
CA GLN A 183 8.92 -20.47 9.24
C GLN A 183 9.85 -19.25 9.29
N PRO A 184 10.05 -18.48 8.21
CA PRO A 184 10.91 -17.28 8.24
C PRO A 184 10.56 -16.25 9.30
N TYR A 185 9.29 -16.19 9.77
CA TYR A 185 8.93 -15.31 10.90
C TYR A 185 9.66 -15.66 12.19
N VAL A 186 9.91 -16.96 12.43
CA VAL A 186 10.56 -17.40 13.68
C VAL A 186 11.94 -16.77 13.81
N SER A 187 12.80 -16.92 12.80
CA SER A 187 14.14 -16.34 12.83
C SER A 187 14.12 -14.81 12.79
N ALA A 188 13.29 -14.20 11.92
CA ALA A 188 13.23 -12.75 11.79
C ALA A 188 12.80 -12.06 13.10
N ILE A 189 11.72 -12.54 13.74
CA ILE A 189 11.17 -11.94 14.96
C ILE A 189 12.12 -12.19 16.15
N THR A 190 12.64 -13.42 16.32
CA THR A 190 13.54 -13.74 17.44
C THR A 190 14.85 -12.99 17.35
N THR A 191 15.36 -12.73 16.16
CA THR A 191 16.59 -11.95 15.97
C THR A 191 16.35 -10.44 16.18
N THR A 192 15.25 -9.92 15.61
CA THR A 192 15.06 -8.46 15.51
C THR A 192 14.29 -7.86 16.69
N LEU A 193 13.30 -8.59 17.27
CA LEU A 193 12.34 -8.08 18.26
C LEU A 193 12.38 -8.79 19.62
N SER A 194 13.38 -9.63 19.88
CA SER A 194 13.49 -10.38 21.16
C SER A 194 13.52 -9.50 22.41
N ASP A 195 13.98 -8.26 22.26
CA ASP A 195 14.08 -7.29 23.35
C ASP A 195 12.71 -6.74 23.81
N ARG A 196 11.65 -6.89 23.01
CA ARG A 196 10.39 -6.19 23.23
C ARG A 196 9.12 -6.95 22.89
N CYS A 197 9.15 -8.17 22.37
CA CYS A 197 7.92 -8.85 22.01
C CYS A 197 7.75 -10.22 22.65
N ASP A 198 6.49 -10.61 22.83
CA ASP A 198 6.04 -11.97 23.09
C ASP A 198 5.49 -12.52 21.77
N PHE A 199 6.00 -13.65 21.28
CA PHE A 199 5.70 -14.15 19.95
C PHE A 199 5.04 -15.52 19.99
N ALA A 200 3.96 -15.66 19.21
CA ALA A 200 3.29 -16.93 18.99
C ALA A 200 2.87 -17.10 17.53
N GLN A 201 2.78 -18.35 17.10
CA GLN A 201 2.23 -18.71 15.79
C GLN A 201 0.84 -19.36 15.95
N LEU A 202 -0.05 -19.07 15.02
CA LEU A 202 -1.33 -19.75 14.86
C LEU A 202 -1.22 -20.68 13.64
N ILE A 203 -1.02 -21.97 13.90
CA ILE A 203 -0.88 -22.99 12.85
C ILE A 203 -2.27 -23.56 12.54
N LYS A 204 -2.76 -23.32 11.32
CA LYS A 204 -4.05 -23.86 10.85
C LYS A 204 -3.81 -25.14 10.08
N VAL A 205 -4.45 -26.23 10.52
CA VAL A 205 -4.47 -27.52 9.85
C VAL A 205 -5.75 -27.60 9.02
N TYR A 206 -5.62 -27.87 7.74
CA TYR A 206 -6.74 -27.93 6.79
C TYR A 206 -7.06 -29.38 6.46
N THR A 207 -8.35 -29.68 6.21
CA THR A 207 -8.75 -30.95 5.62
C THR A 207 -8.17 -31.14 4.24
N GLN A 208 -7.87 -32.37 3.86
CA GLN A 208 -7.61 -32.70 2.47
C GLN A 208 -8.92 -32.57 1.69
N ASP A 209 -8.95 -31.62 0.74
CA ASP A 209 -10.11 -31.47 -0.13
C ASP A 209 -10.32 -32.70 -1.01
N PRO A 210 -11.57 -33.18 -1.18
CA PRO A 210 -11.91 -34.12 -2.24
C PRO A 210 -11.50 -33.57 -3.60
N GLU A 211 -10.93 -34.42 -4.46
CA GLU A 211 -10.55 -34.05 -5.81
C GLU A 211 -11.74 -33.44 -6.56
N GLY A 212 -11.62 -32.19 -7.01
CA GLY A 212 -12.59 -31.48 -7.85
C GLY A 212 -13.15 -30.16 -7.30
N GLN A 213 -13.17 -29.91 -6.01
CA GLN A 213 -13.73 -28.66 -5.42
C GLN A 213 -12.70 -27.56 -5.15
N ARG A 214 -11.43 -27.80 -5.36
CA ARG A 214 -10.28 -26.92 -5.01
C ARG A 214 -10.29 -25.49 -5.59
N ARG A 215 -11.13 -25.19 -6.58
CA ARG A 215 -11.09 -23.89 -7.27
C ARG A 215 -11.85 -22.78 -6.59
N TYR A 216 -12.91 -23.06 -5.85
CA TYR A 216 -13.88 -22.06 -5.41
C TYR A 216 -14.24 -22.08 -3.94
N SER A 217 -13.94 -23.13 -3.20
CA SER A 217 -14.17 -23.21 -1.77
C SER A 217 -12.83 -23.28 -1.04
N PRO A 218 -12.61 -22.48 0.02
CA PRO A 218 -11.45 -22.68 0.88
C PRO A 218 -11.60 -24.01 1.61
N PRO A 219 -10.49 -24.77 1.86
CA PRO A 219 -10.53 -25.98 2.66
C PRO A 219 -11.02 -25.65 4.07
N ASP A 220 -11.77 -26.58 4.67
CA ASP A 220 -12.23 -26.43 6.04
C ASP A 220 -11.07 -26.55 7.02
N ILE A 221 -11.04 -25.66 8.01
CA ILE A 221 -10.06 -25.71 9.11
C ILE A 221 -10.50 -26.80 10.08
N THR A 222 -9.75 -27.90 10.14
CA THR A 222 -10.01 -28.99 11.09
C THR A 222 -9.55 -28.65 12.49
N HIS A 223 -8.41 -27.96 12.59
CA HIS A 223 -7.76 -27.66 13.85
C HIS A 223 -6.89 -26.41 13.71
N ALA A 224 -6.83 -25.62 14.77
CA ALA A 224 -5.92 -24.47 14.87
C ALA A 224 -5.11 -24.58 16.14
N GLU A 225 -3.80 -24.70 16.02
CA GLU A 225 -2.88 -24.82 17.13
C GLU A 225 -2.21 -23.47 17.42
N LYS A 226 -2.21 -23.09 18.71
CA LYS A 226 -1.54 -21.88 19.19
C LYS A 226 -0.19 -22.27 19.78
N VAL A 227 0.88 -21.92 19.07
CA VAL A 227 2.25 -22.30 19.44
C VAL A 227 3.00 -21.08 19.99
N PRO A 228 3.25 -20.99 21.30
CA PRO A 228 4.17 -20.02 21.87
C PRO A 228 5.59 -20.25 21.35
N VAL A 229 6.25 -19.22 20.80
CA VAL A 229 7.61 -19.31 20.25
C VAL A 229 8.63 -18.59 21.12
N MET A 230 8.28 -17.40 21.61
CA MET A 230 9.19 -16.57 22.40
C MET A 230 8.42 -15.74 23.44
N GLY A 231 9.00 -15.60 24.64
CA GLY A 231 8.42 -14.83 25.74
C GLY A 231 7.22 -15.52 26.40
N LYS A 232 6.22 -14.74 26.78
CA LYS A 232 4.99 -15.23 27.44
C LYS A 232 3.75 -14.68 26.74
N PRO A 233 3.45 -15.12 25.51
CA PRO A 233 2.27 -14.64 24.80
C PRO A 233 0.98 -15.07 25.50
N ASP A 234 0.00 -14.17 25.57
CA ASP A 234 -1.34 -14.44 26.10
C ASP A 234 -2.11 -15.35 25.11
N PRO A 235 -2.43 -16.61 25.49
CA PRO A 235 -3.10 -17.55 24.58
C PRO A 235 -4.47 -17.07 24.10
N ALA A 236 -5.17 -16.22 24.88
CA ALA A 236 -6.46 -15.66 24.50
C ALA A 236 -6.35 -14.67 23.34
N LYS A 237 -5.18 -14.06 23.15
CA LYS A 237 -4.93 -13.06 22.11
C LYS A 237 -4.28 -13.63 20.86
N ILE A 238 -3.77 -14.86 20.88
CA ILE A 238 -3.15 -15.49 19.71
C ILE A 238 -4.22 -15.70 18.63
N CYS A 239 -4.18 -14.86 17.61
CA CYS A 239 -5.05 -14.94 16.42
C CYS A 239 -4.47 -14.13 15.25
N THR A 240 -4.96 -14.42 14.03
CA THR A 240 -4.59 -13.73 12.78
C THR A 240 -5.81 -13.08 12.08
N SER A 241 -6.96 -13.07 12.76
CA SER A 241 -8.24 -12.68 12.15
C SER A 241 -8.29 -11.22 11.66
N HIS A 242 -7.59 -10.30 12.33
CA HIS A 242 -7.59 -8.89 11.93
C HIS A 242 -6.74 -8.67 10.67
N VAL A 243 -5.58 -9.28 10.58
CA VAL A 243 -4.74 -9.19 9.38
C VAL A 243 -5.37 -9.92 8.20
N GLU A 244 -6.03 -11.08 8.42
CA GLU A 244 -6.80 -11.78 7.39
C GLU A 244 -7.98 -10.92 6.89
N ARG A 245 -8.69 -10.25 7.81
CA ARG A 245 -9.73 -9.28 7.43
C ARG A 245 -9.16 -8.11 6.64
N GLN A 246 -7.96 -7.63 7.00
CA GLN A 246 -7.26 -6.59 6.23
C GLN A 246 -6.89 -7.09 4.83
N ASN A 247 -6.42 -8.33 4.70
CA ASN A 247 -6.14 -8.96 3.40
C ASN A 247 -7.39 -9.05 2.52
N LEU A 248 -8.55 -9.34 3.10
CA LEU A 248 -9.83 -9.28 2.37
C LEU A 248 -10.15 -7.85 1.93
N THR A 249 -9.98 -6.86 2.79
CA THR A 249 -10.18 -5.43 2.46
C THR A 249 -9.30 -5.00 1.29
N ILE A 250 -8.03 -5.39 1.30
CA ILE A 250 -7.07 -5.14 0.21
C ILE A 250 -7.60 -5.75 -1.11
N ARG A 251 -8.07 -7.00 -1.11
CA ARG A 251 -8.62 -7.65 -2.31
C ARG A 251 -9.89 -6.98 -2.84
N MET A 252 -10.72 -6.44 -1.97
CA MET A 252 -11.95 -5.73 -2.36
C MET A 252 -11.64 -4.35 -2.97
N GLN A 253 -10.67 -3.63 -2.43
CA GLN A 253 -10.38 -2.24 -2.80
C GLN A 253 -9.26 -2.07 -3.82
N MET A 254 -8.37 -3.05 -3.93
CA MET A 254 -7.30 -3.02 -4.93
C MET A 254 -7.63 -3.92 -6.12
N ARG A 255 -8.12 -3.33 -7.20
CA ARG A 255 -8.48 -4.08 -8.43
C ARG A 255 -7.39 -5.02 -8.93
N ARG A 256 -6.11 -4.67 -8.69
CA ARG A 256 -4.94 -5.46 -9.08
C ARG A 256 -4.83 -6.80 -8.37
N LEU A 257 -5.47 -6.94 -7.20
CA LEU A 257 -5.47 -8.14 -6.37
C LEU A 257 -6.79 -8.89 -6.39
N THR A 258 -7.77 -8.41 -7.15
CA THR A 258 -9.03 -9.13 -7.35
C THR A 258 -8.74 -10.41 -8.13
N ARG A 259 -9.14 -11.56 -7.57
CA ARG A 259 -8.97 -12.88 -8.19
C ARG A 259 -9.77 -13.00 -9.49
N LEU A 260 -9.32 -13.85 -10.39
CA LEU A 260 -9.99 -14.20 -11.66
C LEU A 260 -10.26 -13.00 -12.58
N THR A 261 -9.37 -12.01 -12.59
CA THR A 261 -9.43 -10.85 -13.49
C THR A 261 -8.09 -10.61 -14.17
N ASN A 262 -8.12 -9.93 -15.33
CA ASN A 262 -6.91 -9.49 -16.05
C ASN A 262 -6.38 -8.14 -15.55
N ALA A 263 -6.74 -7.74 -14.32
CA ALA A 263 -6.37 -6.43 -13.77
C ALA A 263 -5.03 -6.44 -13.00
N PHE A 264 -4.28 -7.53 -13.02
CA PHE A 264 -2.99 -7.67 -12.35
C PHE A 264 -1.95 -6.66 -12.83
N SER A 265 -0.98 -6.34 -11.97
CA SER A 265 0.13 -5.46 -12.30
C SER A 265 1.09 -6.12 -13.28
N LYS A 266 1.60 -5.34 -14.24
CA LYS A 266 2.63 -5.79 -15.19
C LYS A 266 4.04 -5.36 -14.79
N LYS A 267 4.19 -4.54 -13.73
CA LYS A 267 5.45 -4.06 -13.18
C LYS A 267 5.36 -4.01 -11.66
N TRP A 268 6.46 -4.33 -10.99
CA TRP A 268 6.59 -4.26 -9.52
C TRP A 268 6.33 -2.87 -8.99
N GLU A 269 6.92 -1.85 -9.61
CA GLU A 269 6.73 -0.44 -9.30
C GLU A 269 5.26 -0.03 -9.20
N ASN A 270 4.43 -0.47 -10.15
CA ASN A 270 3.00 -0.17 -10.15
C ASN A 270 2.23 -0.93 -9.06
N LEU A 271 2.66 -2.14 -8.70
CA LEU A 271 2.07 -2.89 -7.61
C LEU A 271 2.45 -2.27 -6.27
N TRP A 272 3.73 -1.94 -6.10
CA TRP A 272 4.24 -1.24 -4.92
C TRP A 272 3.51 0.09 -4.69
N ALA A 273 3.45 0.95 -5.70
CA ALA A 273 2.77 2.24 -5.61
C ALA A 273 1.28 2.10 -5.24
N ALA A 274 0.61 1.06 -5.74
CA ALA A 274 -0.78 0.80 -5.39
C ALA A 274 -0.93 0.40 -3.92
N TYR A 275 -0.01 -0.39 -3.35
CA TYR A 275 0.00 -0.71 -1.92
C TYR A 275 0.29 0.53 -1.07
N CYS A 276 1.28 1.34 -1.44
CA CYS A 276 1.60 2.57 -0.71
C CYS A 276 0.39 3.52 -0.64
N LEU A 277 -0.27 3.75 -1.77
CA LEU A 277 -1.47 4.59 -1.84
C LEU A 277 -2.63 3.98 -1.02
N HIS A 278 -2.86 2.67 -1.13
CA HIS A 278 -3.91 1.97 -0.40
C HIS A 278 -3.72 2.07 1.11
N PHE A 279 -2.53 1.76 1.63
CA PHE A 279 -2.27 1.78 3.07
C PHE A 279 -2.26 3.18 3.65
N ALA A 280 -1.73 4.17 2.91
CA ALA A 280 -1.82 5.56 3.35
C ALA A 280 -3.28 6.04 3.43
N TYR A 281 -4.10 5.74 2.41
CA TYR A 281 -5.52 6.04 2.44
C TYR A 281 -6.25 5.31 3.57
N TYR A 282 -6.00 4.01 3.75
CA TYR A 282 -6.59 3.21 4.82
C TYR A 282 -6.26 3.78 6.20
N ASN A 283 -5.01 4.12 6.45
CA ASN A 283 -4.56 4.61 7.75
C ASN A 283 -5.04 6.02 8.05
N PHE A 284 -5.03 6.93 7.09
CA PHE A 284 -5.20 8.37 7.33
C PHE A 284 -6.53 8.95 6.85
N CYS A 285 -7.15 8.39 5.82
CA CYS A 285 -8.34 8.97 5.18
C CYS A 285 -9.62 8.18 5.46
N ARG A 286 -9.52 6.87 5.63
CA ARG A 286 -10.68 6.02 5.75
C ARG A 286 -11.11 5.88 7.20
N ILE A 287 -12.34 6.30 7.52
CA ILE A 287 -12.97 6.03 8.82
C ILE A 287 -13.23 4.53 8.93
N HIS A 288 -12.66 3.91 9.96
CA HIS A 288 -12.87 2.49 10.24
C HIS A 288 -14.21 2.30 10.95
N GLN A 289 -15.04 1.38 10.46
CA GLN A 289 -16.43 1.21 10.91
C GLN A 289 -16.57 0.96 12.42
N THR A 290 -15.66 0.21 13.02
CA THR A 290 -15.73 -0.10 14.48
C THR A 290 -15.02 0.93 15.34
N LEU A 291 -14.12 1.74 14.79
CA LEU A 291 -13.41 2.79 15.53
C LEU A 291 -14.15 4.12 15.47
N LEU A 292 -14.94 4.35 14.41
CA LEU A 292 -15.59 5.62 14.07
C LEU A 292 -14.62 6.77 13.80
N VAL A 293 -13.32 6.48 13.76
CA VAL A 293 -12.21 7.36 13.39
C VAL A 293 -11.27 6.61 12.44
N THR A 294 -10.24 7.29 11.94
CA THR A 294 -9.20 6.60 11.14
C THR A 294 -8.23 5.84 12.05
N PRO A 295 -7.57 4.77 11.55
CA PRO A 295 -6.53 4.06 12.32
C PRO A 295 -5.41 4.97 12.82
N ALA A 296 -5.03 5.98 12.03
CA ALA A 296 -4.02 6.96 12.42
C ALA A 296 -4.49 7.87 13.56
N MET A 297 -5.78 8.27 13.57
CA MET A 297 -6.37 9.03 14.69
C MET A 297 -6.42 8.18 15.96
N GLU A 298 -6.86 6.92 15.87
CA GLU A 298 -6.89 6.00 17.02
C GLU A 298 -5.50 5.77 17.62
N SER A 299 -4.47 5.84 16.78
CA SER A 299 -3.06 5.73 17.20
C SER A 299 -2.41 7.06 17.59
N ASN A 300 -3.17 8.15 17.67
CA ASN A 300 -2.70 9.52 17.96
C ASN A 300 -1.61 10.04 17.00
N LEU A 301 -1.60 9.57 15.75
CA LEU A 301 -0.70 10.06 14.71
C LEU A 301 -1.23 11.31 13.99
N THR A 302 -2.51 11.58 14.11
CA THR A 302 -3.20 12.75 13.57
C THR A 302 -4.48 13.02 14.38
N ASP A 303 -4.96 14.26 14.32
CA ASP A 303 -6.16 14.73 15.02
C ASP A 303 -7.40 14.84 14.13
N HIS A 304 -7.27 14.57 12.83
CA HIS A 304 -8.37 14.68 11.87
C HIS A 304 -8.31 13.61 10.78
N VAL A 305 -9.41 13.47 10.05
CA VAL A 305 -9.50 12.64 8.85
C VAL A 305 -8.85 13.36 7.68
N TRP A 306 -7.80 12.78 7.11
CA TRP A 306 -7.08 13.37 5.99
C TRP A 306 -7.86 13.25 4.66
N THR A 307 -7.67 14.22 3.80
CA THR A 307 -8.08 14.16 2.39
C THR A 307 -6.97 13.51 1.55
N ILE A 308 -7.33 12.99 0.37
CA ILE A 308 -6.32 12.51 -0.60
C ILE A 308 -5.34 13.63 -0.98
N ALA A 309 -5.81 14.89 -1.02
CA ALA A 309 -4.96 16.04 -1.32
C ALA A 309 -3.88 16.26 -0.24
N GLU A 310 -4.16 15.93 1.00
CA GLU A 310 -3.20 15.99 2.11
C GLU A 310 -2.17 14.87 2.03
N LEU A 311 -2.57 13.66 1.66
CA LEU A 311 -1.63 12.54 1.41
C LEU A 311 -0.58 12.88 0.33
N LEU A 312 -0.89 13.80 -0.57
CA LEU A 312 -0.08 14.12 -1.74
C LEU A 312 0.75 15.42 -1.58
N ARG A 313 0.71 16.04 -0.44
CA ARG A 313 1.55 17.20 -0.09
C ARG A 313 2.91 16.76 0.40
#